data_d7c3e584bfb2de45f8bda1a4e156a0da
#
_entry.id   d7c3e584bfb2de45f8bda1a4e156a0da
#
_cell.length_a   1.000
_cell.length_b   1.000
_cell.length_c   1.000
_cell.angle_alpha   90.00
_cell.angle_beta   90.00
_cell.angle_gamma   90.00
#
_symmetry.space_group_name_H-M   'P 1'
#
loop_
_entity.id
_entity.type
_entity.pdbx_description
1 polymer ?
#
loop_
_entity_poly.entity_id
_entity_poly.type
_entity_poly.pdbx_seq_one_letter_code
_entity_poly.pdbx_strand_id
1 'polypeptide(L)' 'MSLEERIEALKTKHQALEVAIEQETNRPHPDDYEIASLKKQKLRIKDELASMGKQ' A
#
# COMPACT_ATOMS: atom_id res chain seq x y z
N MET A 1 1.82 -3.30 -21.03
CA MET A 1 1.68 -2.28 -19.99
C MET A 1 2.97 -1.48 -19.90
N SER A 2 2.89 -0.17 -19.98
CA SER A 2 4.08 0.66 -19.91
C SER A 2 4.58 0.78 -18.46
N LEU A 3 5.82 1.17 -18.29
CA LEU A 3 6.39 1.40 -16.96
C LEU A 3 5.61 2.48 -16.22
N GLU A 4 5.23 3.54 -16.89
CA GLU A 4 4.46 4.63 -16.29
C GLU A 4 3.11 4.14 -15.77
N GLU A 5 2.42 3.33 -16.57
CA GLU A 5 1.13 2.76 -16.15
C GLU A 5 1.29 1.87 -14.92
N ARG A 6 2.36 1.10 -14.88
CA ARG A 6 2.63 0.22 -13.75
C ARG A 6 2.91 1.02 -12.48
N ILE A 7 3.72 2.08 -12.60
CA ILE A 7 4.03 2.96 -11.47
C ILE A 7 2.74 3.61 -10.97
N GLU A 8 1.91 4.11 -11.87
CA GLU A 8 0.64 4.73 -11.53
C GLU A 8 -0.27 3.76 -10.79
N ALA A 9 -0.37 2.53 -11.29
CA ALA A 9 -1.18 1.49 -10.64
C ALA A 9 -0.67 1.18 -9.23
N LEU A 10 0.64 1.11 -9.05
CA LEU A 10 1.24 0.85 -7.73
C LEU A 10 0.99 2.02 -6.77
N LYS A 11 1.10 3.26 -7.25
CA LYS A 11 0.80 4.43 -6.42
C LYS A 11 -0.65 4.45 -5.96
N THR A 12 -1.57 4.15 -6.87
CA THR A 12 -3.00 4.08 -6.55
C THR A 12 -3.26 3.01 -5.50
N LYS A 13 -2.65 1.85 -5.66
CA LYS A 13 -2.80 0.76 -4.71
C LYS A 13 -2.20 1.11 -3.35
N HIS A 14 -1.05 1.77 -3.33
CA HIS A 14 -0.42 2.23 -2.11
C HIS A 14 -1.35 3.17 -1.34
N GLN A 15 -1.93 4.13 -2.05
CA GLN A 15 -2.86 5.08 -1.44
C GLN A 15 -4.11 4.38 -0.91
N ALA A 16 -4.65 3.42 -1.67
CA ALA A 16 -5.81 2.65 -1.22
C ALA A 16 -5.50 1.87 0.07
N LEU A 17 -4.30 1.32 0.18
CA LEU A 17 -3.88 0.62 1.39
C LEU A 17 -3.75 1.57 2.58
N GLU A 18 -3.24 2.78 2.36
CA GLU A 18 -3.16 3.78 3.42
C GLU A 18 -4.54 4.12 3.98
N VAL A 19 -5.51 4.33 3.09
CA VAL A 19 -6.89 4.61 3.49
C VAL A 19 -7.48 3.42 4.26
N ALA A 20 -7.24 2.21 3.78
CA ALA A 20 -7.74 0.99 4.43
C ALA A 20 -7.15 0.84 5.83
N ILE A 21 -5.86 1.11 6.00
CA ILE A 21 -5.20 1.06 7.30
C ILE A 21 -5.81 2.08 8.25
N GLU A 22 -6.02 3.30 7.76
CA GLU A 22 -6.61 4.36 8.56
C GLU A 22 -8.02 4.00 9.02
N GLN A 23 -8.85 3.50 8.11
CA GLN A 23 -10.20 3.07 8.43
C GLN A 23 -10.21 1.95 9.46
N GLU A 24 -9.34 0.97 9.29
CA GLU A 24 -9.24 -0.15 10.22
C GLU A 24 -8.78 0.31 11.61
N THR A 25 -7.83 1.23 11.65
CA THR A 25 -7.31 1.78 12.90
C THR A 25 -8.37 2.58 13.65
N ASN A 26 -9.28 3.24 12.93
CA ASN A 26 -10.32 4.07 13.51
C ASN A 26 -11.58 3.30 13.92
N ARG A 27 -11.61 2.00 13.70
CA ARG A 27 -12.76 1.20 14.14
C ARG A 27 -12.80 1.10 15.67
N PRO A 28 -14.00 0.95 16.25
CA PRO A 28 -14.12 0.75 17.69
C PRO A 28 -13.33 -0.45 18.20
N HIS A 29 -13.22 -1.49 17.39
CA HIS A 29 -12.44 -2.68 17.71
C HIS A 29 -11.51 -3.00 16.53
N PRO A 30 -10.35 -2.31 16.44
CA PRO A 30 -9.41 -2.57 15.35
C PRO A 30 -8.92 -4.02 15.35
N ASP A 31 -8.82 -4.59 14.16
CA ASP A 31 -8.26 -5.93 13.98
C ASP A 31 -6.77 -5.80 13.72
N ASP A 32 -5.95 -6.13 14.71
CA ASP A 32 -4.50 -6.01 14.61
C ASP A 32 -3.92 -6.89 13.50
N TYR A 33 -4.52 -8.06 13.29
CA TYR A 33 -4.08 -8.95 12.21
C TYR A 33 -4.30 -8.31 10.85
N GLU A 34 -5.49 -7.73 10.65
CA GLU A 34 -5.83 -7.06 9.40
C GLU A 34 -4.92 -5.85 9.16
N ILE A 35 -4.68 -5.06 10.20
CA ILE A 35 -3.80 -3.90 10.11
C ILE A 35 -2.39 -4.33 9.74
N ALA A 36 -1.87 -5.37 10.37
CA ALA A 36 -0.54 -5.89 10.07
C ALA A 36 -0.44 -6.38 8.62
N SER A 37 -1.48 -7.07 8.14
CA SER A 37 -1.53 -7.54 6.76
C SER A 37 -1.51 -6.38 5.77
N LEU A 38 -2.30 -5.35 6.03
CA LEU A 38 -2.36 -4.17 5.17
C LEU A 38 -1.02 -3.42 5.16
N LYS A 39 -0.40 -3.28 6.32
CA LYS A 39 0.92 -2.64 6.41
C LYS A 39 1.98 -3.41 5.64
N LYS A 40 1.93 -4.72 5.68
CA LYS A 40 2.86 -5.57 4.95
C LYS A 40 2.71 -5.39 3.45
N GLN A 41 1.47 -5.34 2.96
CA GLN A 41 1.18 -5.10 1.56
C GLN A 41 1.67 -3.71 1.13
N LYS A 42 1.42 -2.72 1.96
CA LYS A 42 1.87 -1.34 1.70
C LYS A 42 3.39 -1.29 1.58
N LEU A 43 4.10 -1.96 2.46
CA LEU A 43 5.56 -1.99 2.45
C LEU A 43 6.09 -2.63 1.18
N ARG A 44 5.48 -3.72 0.72
CA ARG A 44 5.87 -4.36 -0.52
C ARG A 44 5.73 -3.44 -1.72
N ILE A 45 4.61 -2.72 -1.79
CA ILE A 45 4.36 -1.78 -2.88
C ILE A 45 5.36 -0.65 -2.84
N LYS A 46 5.65 -0.14 -1.65
CA LYS A 46 6.65 0.90 -1.48
C LYS A 46 8.03 0.45 -1.95
N ASP A 47 8.40 -0.79 -1.63
CA ASP A 47 9.67 -1.36 -2.07
C ASP A 47 9.74 -1.49 -3.59
N GLU A 48 8.64 -1.94 -4.20
CA GLU A 48 8.57 -2.02 -5.66
C GLU A 48 8.72 -0.65 -6.32
N LEU A 49 8.04 0.34 -5.78
CA LEU A 49 8.15 1.72 -6.30
C LEU A 49 9.56 2.26 -6.16
N ALA A 50 10.20 2.01 -5.02
CA ALA A 50 11.57 2.44 -4.79
C ALA A 50 12.53 1.76 -5.76
N SER A 51 12.31 0.48 -6.03
CA SER A 51 13.12 -0.28 -6.97
C SER A 51 12.97 0.26 -8.40
N MET A 52 11.76 0.62 -8.79
CA MET A 52 11.49 1.18 -10.11
C MET A 52 12.07 2.59 -10.27
N GLY A 53 12.13 3.32 -9.18
CA GLY A 53 12.69 4.68 -9.20
C GLY A 53 14.20 4.73 -9.21
N LYS A 54 14.85 3.61 -8.93
CA LYS A 54 16.32 3.54 -8.98
C LYS A 54 16.78 3.28 -10.41
N GLN A 55 17.70 4.05 -10.80
CA GLN A 55 18.32 3.90 -12.12
C GLN A 55 19.71 3.30 -11.96
#